data_201f00353fbcbc562cd2276c14d52eea
#
_entry.id   201f00353fbcbc562cd2276c14d52eea
#
_cell.length_a   1.000
_cell.length_b   1.000
_cell.length_c   1.000
_cell.angle_alpha   90.00
_cell.angle_beta   90.00
_cell.angle_gamma   90.00
#
_symmetry.space_group_name_H-M   'P 1'
#
loop_
_entity.id
_entity.type
_entity.pdbx_description
1 polymer ?
#
loop_
_entity_poly.entity_id
_entity_poly.type
_entity_poly.pdbx_seq_one_letter_code
_entity_poly.pdbx_strand_id
1 'polypeptide(L)'
;MGVESISSPGVSVFLIALGLSVLGGLGGLLVASGILLINDATRARLVPWLVSYAVGALLGVSMLAILPETLETLPAPRVFATLLVGILIFFVLEKLVLWRHCHTHDCEVHDGSVFPVLIGDAFHNFVDGAVIAAAVMTSVPLGVSTAVAVAAHEIPQEVGDFAILLHAGYSRRRALLLNLLSAGASALGAVVAYFALDFVPLFRPYFLALAAASFLYVAMADLIPGLHRGRTDANSLRQILLIAAGVGSTLVFVL
;
A
#
# COMPACT_ATOMS: atom_id res chain seq x y z
N MET A 1 -28.50 -26.11 10.46
CA MET A 1 -27.40 -25.20 10.08
C MET A 1 -27.95 -24.30 8.98
N GLY A 2 -28.41 -23.11 9.39
CA GLY A 2 -28.93 -22.12 8.46
C GLY A 2 -27.76 -21.50 7.71
N VAL A 3 -27.77 -21.58 6.40
CA VAL A 3 -26.93 -20.75 5.53
C VAL A 3 -27.54 -19.34 5.65
N GLU A 4 -26.95 -18.47 6.50
CA GLU A 4 -27.26 -17.06 6.45
C GLU A 4 -26.94 -16.61 5.03
N SER A 5 -27.95 -16.13 4.34
CA SER A 5 -27.81 -15.53 3.02
C SER A 5 -26.90 -14.31 3.16
N ILE A 6 -25.66 -14.44 2.71
CA ILE A 6 -24.73 -13.31 2.56
C ILE A 6 -25.40 -12.40 1.53
N SER A 7 -26.09 -11.37 2.01
CA SER A 7 -26.69 -10.35 1.13
C SER A 7 -25.55 -9.67 0.37
N SER A 8 -25.70 -9.51 -0.95
CA SER A 8 -24.77 -8.76 -1.77
C SER A 8 -24.58 -7.35 -1.16
N PRO A 9 -23.33 -6.89 -1.03
CA PRO A 9 -23.06 -5.56 -0.49
C PRO A 9 -23.75 -4.52 -1.36
N GLY A 10 -24.53 -3.61 -0.73
CA GLY A 10 -25.33 -2.63 -1.45
C GLY A 10 -24.49 -1.56 -2.16
N VAL A 11 -25.13 -0.77 -3.05
CA VAL A 11 -24.52 0.36 -3.79
C VAL A 11 -23.74 1.30 -2.86
N SER A 12 -24.17 1.50 -1.62
CA SER A 12 -23.48 2.32 -0.63
C SER A 12 -22.10 1.79 -0.28
N VAL A 13 -21.94 0.46 -0.11
CA VAL A 13 -20.65 -0.19 0.19
C VAL A 13 -19.69 -0.04 -1.00
N PHE A 14 -20.20 -0.19 -2.22
CA PHE A 14 -19.42 0.05 -3.44
C PHE A 14 -18.90 1.49 -3.50
N LEU A 15 -19.78 2.48 -3.26
CA LEU A 15 -19.39 3.88 -3.32
C LEU A 15 -18.38 4.25 -2.22
N ILE A 16 -18.50 3.67 -1.02
CA ILE A 16 -17.53 3.85 0.05
C ILE A 16 -16.17 3.23 -0.36
N ALA A 17 -16.17 1.99 -0.87
CA ALA A 17 -14.96 1.32 -1.31
C ALA A 17 -14.24 2.11 -2.41
N LEU A 18 -14.97 2.55 -3.42
CA LEU A 18 -14.42 3.37 -4.51
C LEU A 18 -13.91 4.72 -3.99
N GLY A 19 -14.69 5.41 -3.16
CA GLY A 19 -14.30 6.70 -2.57
C GLY A 19 -13.05 6.61 -1.72
N LEU A 20 -12.94 5.60 -0.85
CA LEU A 20 -11.75 5.39 -0.03
C LEU A 20 -10.52 4.99 -0.87
N SER A 21 -10.69 4.20 -1.93
CA SER A 21 -9.59 3.84 -2.83
C SER A 21 -9.08 5.04 -3.63
N VAL A 22 -9.99 5.88 -4.12
CA VAL A 22 -9.64 7.15 -4.77
C VAL A 22 -8.91 8.09 -3.80
N LEU A 23 -9.40 8.20 -2.56
CA LEU A 23 -8.76 9.04 -1.53
C LEU A 23 -7.39 8.48 -1.11
N GLY A 24 -7.23 7.16 -1.01
CA GLY A 24 -5.96 6.52 -0.69
C GLY A 24 -4.89 6.81 -1.75
N GLY A 25 -5.14 6.43 -3.00
CA GLY A 25 -4.20 6.61 -4.11
C GLY A 25 -4.04 8.08 -4.53
N LEU A 26 -5.10 8.71 -5.06
CA LEU A 26 -5.01 10.11 -5.53
C LEU A 26 -4.78 11.11 -4.40
N GLY A 27 -5.26 10.84 -3.19
CA GLY A 27 -4.98 11.67 -2.01
C GLY A 27 -3.50 11.63 -1.64
N GLY A 28 -2.88 10.44 -1.68
CA GLY A 28 -1.43 10.26 -1.51
C GLY A 28 -0.64 11.09 -2.52
N LEU A 29 -0.97 10.97 -3.80
CA LEU A 29 -0.34 11.76 -4.89
C LEU A 29 -0.48 13.26 -4.68
N LEU A 30 -1.64 13.77 -4.26
CA LEU A 30 -1.83 15.20 -4.01
C LEU A 30 -0.92 15.71 -2.89
N VAL A 31 -0.82 14.95 -1.79
CA VAL A 31 0.07 15.30 -0.67
C VAL A 31 1.53 15.22 -1.12
N ALA A 32 1.93 14.16 -1.81
CA ALA A 32 3.28 13.99 -2.36
C ALA A 32 3.65 15.15 -3.30
N SER A 33 2.75 15.56 -4.18
CA SER A 33 2.92 16.72 -5.06
C SER A 33 3.15 18.02 -4.29
N GLY A 34 2.44 18.21 -3.16
CA GLY A 34 2.65 19.33 -2.23
C GLY A 34 4.03 19.28 -1.57
N ILE A 35 4.49 18.10 -1.16
CA ILE A 35 5.82 17.88 -0.57
C ILE A 35 6.94 18.21 -1.56
N LEU A 36 6.72 18.04 -2.85
CA LEU A 36 7.71 18.38 -3.88
C LEU A 36 7.85 19.90 -4.10
N LEU A 37 6.90 20.70 -3.62
CA LEU A 37 6.99 22.17 -3.67
C LEU A 37 7.84 22.76 -2.54
N ILE A 38 8.10 22.01 -1.47
CA ILE A 38 8.96 22.45 -0.37
C ILE A 38 10.44 22.28 -0.72
N ASN A 39 11.32 23.00 0.00
CA ASN A 39 12.76 22.95 -0.22
C ASN A 39 13.34 21.56 0.14
N ASP A 40 14.46 21.20 -0.50
CA ASP A 40 15.10 19.89 -0.39
C ASP A 40 15.50 19.54 1.05
N ALA A 41 15.96 20.49 1.85
CA ALA A 41 16.38 20.27 3.23
C ALA A 41 15.19 19.88 4.12
N THR A 42 14.03 20.50 3.93
CA THR A 42 12.80 20.15 4.66
C THR A 42 12.26 18.81 4.19
N ARG A 43 12.24 18.56 2.88
CA ARG A 43 11.81 17.30 2.28
C ARG A 43 12.65 16.14 2.78
N ALA A 44 13.98 16.27 2.79
CA ALA A 44 14.90 15.25 3.28
C ALA A 44 14.68 14.89 4.77
N ARG A 45 14.11 15.81 5.57
CA ARG A 45 13.71 15.53 6.96
C ARG A 45 12.32 14.92 7.07
N LEU A 46 11.38 15.36 6.24
CA LEU A 46 9.96 14.97 6.32
C LEU A 46 9.73 13.54 5.81
N VAL A 47 10.36 13.16 4.69
CA VAL A 47 10.14 11.84 4.07
C VAL A 47 10.44 10.67 5.04
N PRO A 48 11.57 10.63 5.78
CA PRO A 48 11.81 9.56 6.76
C PRO A 48 10.78 9.52 7.90
N TRP A 49 10.14 10.64 8.24
CA TRP A 49 9.08 10.68 9.24
C TRP A 49 7.78 10.06 8.71
N LEU A 50 7.43 10.39 7.47
CA LEU A 50 6.28 9.80 6.78
C LEU A 50 6.48 8.29 6.61
N VAL A 51 7.66 7.85 6.21
CA VAL A 51 8.02 6.43 6.14
C VAL A 51 7.88 5.75 7.50
N SER A 52 8.33 6.38 8.59
CA SER A 52 8.19 5.81 9.94
C SER A 52 6.73 5.63 10.34
N TYR A 53 5.88 6.62 10.06
CA TYR A 53 4.44 6.53 10.31
C TYR A 53 3.80 5.43 9.42
N ALA A 54 4.16 5.37 8.14
CA ALA A 54 3.65 4.38 7.19
C ALA A 54 3.98 2.94 7.62
N VAL A 55 5.20 2.68 8.09
CA VAL A 55 5.59 1.39 8.68
C VAL A 55 4.64 1.00 9.81
N GLY A 56 4.39 1.93 10.74
CA GLY A 56 3.46 1.68 11.85
C GLY A 56 2.04 1.40 11.38
N ALA A 57 1.53 2.17 10.42
CA ALA A 57 0.18 2.01 9.89
C ALA A 57 0.00 0.67 9.16
N LEU A 58 0.98 0.27 8.32
CA LEU A 58 0.95 -1.02 7.62
C LEU A 58 1.05 -2.20 8.57
N LEU A 59 1.96 -2.16 9.55
CA LEU A 59 2.07 -3.21 10.57
C LEU A 59 0.81 -3.26 11.43
N GLY A 60 0.29 -2.10 11.84
CA GLY A 60 -0.92 -1.99 12.65
C GLY A 60 -2.12 -2.58 11.94
N VAL A 61 -2.43 -2.13 10.72
CA VAL A 61 -3.59 -2.63 9.97
C VAL A 61 -3.49 -4.13 9.68
N SER A 62 -2.29 -4.62 9.34
CA SER A 62 -2.10 -6.05 9.07
C SER A 62 -2.32 -6.92 10.31
N MET A 63 -1.64 -6.56 11.43
CA MET A 63 -1.58 -7.41 12.62
C MET A 63 -2.77 -7.21 13.57
N LEU A 64 -3.35 -6.02 13.63
CA LEU A 64 -4.37 -5.66 14.60
C LEU A 64 -5.77 -5.52 14.00
N ALA A 65 -5.89 -5.47 12.66
CA ALA A 65 -7.17 -5.35 11.97
C ALA A 65 -7.41 -6.53 11.01
N ILE A 66 -6.64 -6.66 9.93
CA ILE A 66 -6.90 -7.63 8.86
C ILE A 66 -6.74 -9.08 9.34
N LEU A 67 -5.63 -9.41 9.99
CA LEU A 67 -5.40 -10.79 10.45
C LEU A 67 -6.39 -11.25 11.52
N PRO A 68 -6.72 -10.47 12.56
CA PRO A 68 -7.79 -10.85 13.48
C PRO A 68 -9.12 -11.11 12.78
N GLU A 69 -9.56 -10.23 11.88
CA GLU A 69 -10.79 -10.39 11.11
C GLU A 69 -10.79 -11.67 10.26
N THR A 70 -9.67 -12.00 9.61
CA THR A 70 -9.56 -13.24 8.84
C THR A 70 -9.61 -14.50 9.70
N LEU A 71 -9.10 -14.42 10.94
CA LEU A 71 -9.14 -15.52 11.92
C LEU A 71 -10.54 -15.79 12.45
N GLU A 72 -11.46 -14.83 12.39
CA GLU A 72 -12.88 -15.07 12.71
C GLU A 72 -13.58 -15.93 11.66
N THR A 73 -13.12 -15.90 10.41
CA THR A 73 -13.76 -16.57 9.28
C THR A 73 -13.04 -17.82 8.82
N LEU A 74 -11.72 -17.92 9.00
CA LEU A 74 -10.90 -19.04 8.59
C LEU A 74 -10.11 -19.64 9.76
N PRO A 75 -9.90 -20.97 9.76
CA PRO A 75 -8.99 -21.62 10.72
C PRO A 75 -7.57 -21.04 10.63
N ALA A 76 -6.93 -20.81 11.78
CA ALA A 76 -5.59 -20.23 11.88
C ALA A 76 -4.55 -20.88 10.95
N PRO A 77 -4.47 -22.22 10.78
CA PRO A 77 -3.53 -22.82 9.84
C PRO A 77 -3.72 -22.35 8.39
N ARG A 78 -4.97 -22.09 7.95
CA ARG A 78 -5.24 -21.59 6.60
C ARG A 78 -4.85 -20.13 6.46
N VAL A 79 -5.14 -19.29 7.47
CA VAL A 79 -4.76 -17.86 7.48
C VAL A 79 -3.24 -17.75 7.39
N PHE A 80 -2.51 -18.42 8.26
CA PHE A 80 -1.04 -18.32 8.28
C PHE A 80 -0.38 -19.00 7.09
N ALA A 81 -0.96 -20.08 6.52
CA ALA A 81 -0.47 -20.64 5.26
C ALA A 81 -0.66 -19.66 4.10
N THR A 82 -1.81 -18.99 4.01
CA THR A 82 -2.07 -17.97 2.98
C THR A 82 -1.13 -16.76 3.15
N LEU A 83 -0.93 -16.32 4.38
CA LEU A 83 0.02 -15.26 4.72
C LEU A 83 1.44 -15.62 4.26
N LEU A 84 1.92 -16.80 4.60
CA LEU A 84 3.25 -17.30 4.21
C LEU A 84 3.39 -17.37 2.68
N VAL A 85 2.41 -17.95 2.00
CA VAL A 85 2.38 -18.00 0.53
C VAL A 85 2.41 -16.59 -0.07
N GLY A 86 1.65 -15.65 0.50
CA GLY A 86 1.66 -14.25 0.08
C GLY A 86 3.04 -13.61 0.21
N ILE A 87 3.69 -13.74 1.37
CA ILE A 87 5.06 -13.24 1.58
C ILE A 87 6.03 -13.82 0.53
N LEU A 88 5.95 -15.12 0.24
CA LEU A 88 6.81 -15.75 -0.76
C LEU A 88 6.50 -15.25 -2.18
N ILE A 89 5.22 -15.03 -2.50
CA ILE A 89 4.82 -14.45 -3.80
C ILE A 89 5.43 -13.06 -3.95
N PHE A 90 5.30 -12.16 -2.97
CA PHE A 90 5.86 -10.82 -3.03
C PHE A 90 7.39 -10.83 -3.12
N PHE A 91 8.05 -11.72 -2.37
CA PHE A 91 9.50 -11.93 -2.51
C PHE A 91 9.90 -12.33 -3.94
N VAL A 92 9.17 -13.27 -4.55
CA VAL A 92 9.46 -13.70 -5.93
C VAL A 92 9.17 -12.58 -6.93
N LEU A 93 8.08 -11.84 -6.77
CA LEU A 93 7.74 -10.69 -7.62
C LEU A 93 8.83 -9.62 -7.56
N GLU A 94 9.31 -9.26 -6.38
CA GLU A 94 10.42 -8.33 -6.21
C GLU A 94 11.69 -8.83 -6.89
N LYS A 95 12.04 -10.11 -6.69
CA LYS A 95 13.19 -10.74 -7.36
C LYS A 95 13.07 -10.70 -8.88
N LEU A 96 11.90 -10.94 -9.43
CA LEU A 96 11.66 -10.88 -10.89
C LEU A 96 11.80 -9.45 -11.43
N VAL A 97 11.31 -8.46 -10.68
CA VAL A 97 11.50 -7.04 -11.02
C VAL A 97 12.98 -6.67 -10.99
N LEU A 98 13.70 -6.98 -9.90
CA LEU A 98 15.14 -6.71 -9.77
C LEU A 98 15.97 -7.49 -10.82
N TRP A 99 15.64 -8.74 -11.12
CA TRP A 99 16.37 -9.55 -12.09
C TRP A 99 16.30 -8.97 -13.50
N ARG A 100 15.18 -8.39 -13.88
CA ARG A 100 15.04 -7.70 -15.18
C ARG A 100 15.88 -6.42 -15.29
N HIS A 101 16.23 -5.80 -14.16
CA HIS A 101 17.03 -4.56 -14.14
C HIS A 101 18.55 -4.77 -14.13
N CYS A 102 19.04 -5.97 -13.75
CA CYS A 102 20.47 -6.23 -13.51
C CYS A 102 21.21 -7.00 -14.61
N HIS A 103 20.70 -7.11 -15.84
CA HIS A 103 21.38 -7.86 -16.91
C HIS A 103 22.42 -7.07 -17.71
N THR A 104 22.73 -5.81 -17.37
CA THR A 104 23.78 -5.03 -18.02
C THR A 104 24.75 -4.48 -16.97
N HIS A 105 26.04 -4.80 -17.11
CA HIS A 105 27.14 -4.39 -16.21
C HIS A 105 27.42 -2.88 -16.20
N ASP A 106 26.74 -2.07 -17.01
CA ASP A 106 26.83 -0.61 -17.08
C ASP A 106 25.41 -0.03 -16.93
N CYS A 107 24.93 0.05 -15.67
CA CYS A 107 23.68 0.74 -15.37
C CYS A 107 23.87 2.27 -15.39
N GLU A 108 24.10 2.86 -16.56
CA GLU A 108 23.68 4.23 -16.79
C GLU A 108 22.15 4.23 -16.98
N VAL A 109 21.48 5.06 -16.17
CA VAL A 109 20.01 5.24 -16.20
C VAL A 109 19.64 5.86 -17.55
N HIS A 110 19.41 5.01 -18.55
CA HIS A 110 18.90 5.41 -19.85
C HIS A 110 17.37 5.21 -19.88
N ASP A 111 16.67 5.96 -20.71
CA ASP A 111 15.21 6.08 -20.93
C ASP A 111 14.38 4.77 -20.81
N GLY A 112 14.99 3.59 -20.90
CA GLY A 112 14.31 2.30 -20.81
C GLY A 112 13.90 1.85 -19.40
N SER A 113 14.37 2.50 -18.33
CA SER A 113 14.13 2.04 -16.95
C SER A 113 12.88 2.64 -16.29
N VAL A 114 12.29 3.69 -16.86
CA VAL A 114 11.13 4.41 -16.28
C VAL A 114 9.82 3.64 -16.48
N PHE A 115 9.64 3.02 -17.63
CA PHE A 115 8.40 2.32 -17.97
C PHE A 115 8.10 1.11 -17.05
N PRO A 116 9.09 0.25 -16.70
CA PRO A 116 8.89 -0.80 -15.70
C PRO A 116 8.53 -0.29 -14.30
N VAL A 117 9.12 0.85 -13.89
CA VAL A 117 8.78 1.48 -12.59
C VAL A 117 7.31 1.90 -12.59
N LEU A 118 6.85 2.60 -13.62
CA LEU A 118 5.46 3.02 -13.75
C LEU A 118 4.47 1.86 -13.81
N ILE A 119 4.81 0.75 -14.50
CA ILE A 119 3.97 -0.45 -14.51
C ILE A 119 3.91 -1.09 -13.13
N GLY A 120 5.05 -1.18 -12.46
CA GLY A 120 5.14 -1.72 -11.09
C GLY A 120 4.29 -0.90 -10.12
N ASP A 121 4.40 0.42 -10.19
CA ASP A 121 3.63 1.36 -9.40
C ASP A 121 2.12 1.28 -9.71
N ALA A 122 1.71 1.26 -10.99
CA ALA A 122 0.32 1.09 -11.36
C ALA A 122 -0.27 -0.26 -10.88
N PHE A 123 0.52 -1.33 -10.91
CA PHE A 123 0.11 -2.63 -10.38
C PHE A 123 -0.02 -2.59 -8.84
N HIS A 124 0.92 -1.93 -8.16
CA HIS A 124 0.87 -1.73 -6.71
C HIS A 124 -0.40 -0.96 -6.31
N ASN A 125 -0.64 0.18 -6.91
CA ASN A 125 -1.84 0.98 -6.72
C ASN A 125 -3.13 0.19 -7.01
N PHE A 126 -3.14 -0.64 -8.07
CA PHE A 126 -4.28 -1.53 -8.36
C PHE A 126 -4.55 -2.50 -7.21
N VAL A 127 -3.51 -3.13 -6.68
CA VAL A 127 -3.62 -4.06 -5.53
C VAL A 127 -4.14 -3.32 -4.31
N ASP A 128 -3.65 -2.14 -4.03
CA ASP A 128 -4.08 -1.32 -2.87
C ASP A 128 -5.56 -0.95 -2.94
N GLY A 129 -6.04 -0.54 -4.11
CA GLY A 129 -7.47 -0.31 -4.31
C GLY A 129 -8.31 -1.55 -4.11
N ALA A 130 -7.81 -2.70 -4.60
CA ALA A 130 -8.48 -3.98 -4.41
C ALA A 130 -8.54 -4.39 -2.93
N VAL A 131 -7.47 -4.14 -2.17
CA VAL A 131 -7.40 -4.41 -0.73
C VAL A 131 -8.36 -3.52 0.05
N ILE A 132 -8.42 -2.22 -0.26
CA ILE A 132 -9.38 -1.30 0.37
C ILE A 132 -10.81 -1.77 0.11
N ALA A 133 -11.13 -2.17 -1.13
CA ALA A 133 -12.47 -2.68 -1.45
C ALA A 133 -12.83 -3.94 -0.66
N ALA A 134 -11.93 -4.91 -0.58
CA ALA A 134 -12.12 -6.14 0.20
C ALA A 134 -12.34 -5.84 1.69
N ALA A 135 -11.57 -4.90 2.25
CA ALA A 135 -11.69 -4.46 3.63
C ALA A 135 -13.05 -3.77 3.89
N VAL A 136 -13.48 -2.85 3.01
CA VAL A 136 -14.80 -2.19 3.11
C VAL A 136 -15.95 -3.19 3.01
N MET A 137 -15.82 -4.19 2.10
CA MET A 137 -16.83 -5.26 1.96
C MET A 137 -16.93 -6.14 3.21
N THR A 138 -15.92 -6.14 4.05
CA THR A 138 -15.92 -6.86 5.33
C THR A 138 -16.50 -5.99 6.42
N SER A 139 -15.93 -4.80 6.64
CA SER A 139 -16.52 -3.74 7.48
C SER A 139 -15.99 -2.37 7.09
N VAL A 140 -16.82 -1.34 7.26
CA VAL A 140 -16.42 0.04 6.95
C VAL A 140 -15.25 0.51 7.83
N PRO A 141 -15.19 0.22 9.15
CA PRO A 141 -14.04 0.57 9.98
C PRO A 141 -12.73 -0.08 9.48
N LEU A 142 -12.75 -1.36 9.10
CA LEU A 142 -11.61 -2.04 8.51
C LEU A 142 -11.17 -1.37 7.21
N GLY A 143 -12.12 -1.01 6.35
CA GLY A 143 -11.88 -0.30 5.11
C GLY A 143 -11.23 1.07 5.32
N VAL A 144 -11.70 1.85 6.29
CA VAL A 144 -11.12 3.16 6.65
C VAL A 144 -9.70 3.00 7.18
N SER A 145 -9.49 2.07 8.12
CA SER A 145 -8.15 1.77 8.67
C SER A 145 -7.16 1.35 7.56
N THR A 146 -7.62 0.50 6.64
CA THR A 146 -6.83 0.06 5.48
C THR A 146 -6.52 1.24 4.54
N ALA A 147 -7.48 2.10 4.23
CA ALA A 147 -7.27 3.27 3.39
C ALA A 147 -6.29 4.28 4.01
N VAL A 148 -6.30 4.45 5.33
CA VAL A 148 -5.32 5.29 6.05
C VAL A 148 -3.92 4.69 5.93
N ALA A 149 -3.76 3.37 6.08
CA ALA A 149 -2.47 2.71 5.93
C ALA A 149 -1.95 2.79 4.48
N VAL A 150 -2.83 2.63 3.49
CA VAL A 150 -2.51 2.81 2.08
C VAL A 150 -2.06 4.25 1.81
N ALA A 151 -2.86 5.25 2.16
CA ALA A 151 -2.47 6.65 1.97
C ALA A 151 -1.14 7.01 2.65
N ALA A 152 -0.87 6.42 3.81
CA ALA A 152 0.35 6.69 4.56
C ALA A 152 1.62 6.21 3.83
N HIS A 153 1.59 5.05 3.17
CA HIS A 153 2.77 4.54 2.46
C HIS A 153 2.85 5.03 1.02
N GLU A 154 1.72 5.35 0.39
CA GLU A 154 1.68 5.95 -0.94
C GLU A 154 2.37 7.33 -1.00
N ILE A 155 2.26 8.14 0.06
CA ILE A 155 2.89 9.47 0.06
C ILE A 155 4.41 9.41 -0.15
N PRO A 156 5.21 8.65 0.65
CA PRO A 156 6.64 8.54 0.40
C PRO A 156 6.98 7.83 -0.91
N GLN A 157 6.19 6.85 -1.34
CA GLN A 157 6.37 6.14 -2.60
C GLN A 157 6.22 7.09 -3.79
N GLU A 158 5.14 7.83 -3.88
CA GLU A 158 4.88 8.82 -4.92
C GLU A 158 5.95 9.93 -4.97
N VAL A 159 6.50 10.34 -3.81
CA VAL A 159 7.64 11.27 -3.78
C VAL A 159 8.87 10.64 -4.44
N GLY A 160 9.10 9.33 -4.21
CA GLY A 160 10.19 8.58 -4.83
C GLY A 160 10.03 8.46 -6.35
N ASP A 161 8.86 8.05 -6.81
CA ASP A 161 8.57 7.85 -8.23
C ASP A 161 8.64 9.15 -9.02
N PHE A 162 8.12 10.23 -8.44
CA PHE A 162 8.26 11.55 -9.02
C PHE A 162 9.73 11.96 -9.16
N ALA A 163 10.55 11.68 -8.14
CA ALA A 163 11.98 11.98 -8.18
C ALA A 163 12.70 11.16 -9.27
N ILE A 164 12.36 9.87 -9.45
CA ILE A 164 12.90 9.02 -10.51
C ILE A 164 12.54 9.59 -11.89
N LEU A 165 11.29 9.98 -12.11
CA LEU A 165 10.82 10.57 -13.37
C LEU A 165 11.55 11.88 -13.70
N LEU A 166 11.74 12.75 -12.70
CA LEU A 166 12.50 14.02 -12.91
C LEU A 166 13.96 13.74 -13.22
N HIS A 167 14.58 12.75 -12.54
CA HIS A 167 15.97 12.37 -12.78
C HIS A 167 16.16 11.80 -14.18
N ALA A 168 15.19 11.07 -14.70
CA ALA A 168 15.14 10.57 -16.08
C ALA A 168 14.85 11.67 -17.13
N GLY A 169 14.77 12.95 -16.73
CA GLY A 169 14.62 14.09 -17.65
C GLY A 169 13.17 14.44 -18.00
N TYR A 170 12.18 13.81 -17.38
CA TYR A 170 10.77 14.18 -17.62
C TYR A 170 10.45 15.55 -17.01
N SER A 171 9.64 16.33 -17.69
CA SER A 171 9.13 17.58 -17.13
C SER A 171 8.19 17.31 -15.95
N ARG A 172 8.10 18.24 -15.00
CA ARG A 172 7.20 18.12 -13.81
C ARG A 172 5.76 17.80 -14.20
N ARG A 173 5.25 18.43 -15.29
CA ARG A 173 3.89 18.17 -15.77
C ARG A 173 3.73 16.74 -16.28
N ARG A 174 4.72 16.24 -17.02
CA ARG A 174 4.66 14.86 -17.56
C ARG A 174 4.81 13.83 -16.45
N ALA A 175 5.72 14.07 -15.49
CA ALA A 175 5.85 13.22 -14.30
C ALA A 175 4.54 13.16 -13.50
N LEU A 176 3.90 14.31 -13.25
CA LEU A 176 2.61 14.35 -12.56
C LEU A 176 1.50 13.59 -13.31
N LEU A 177 1.43 13.70 -14.64
CA LEU A 177 0.44 12.98 -15.43
C LEU A 177 0.67 11.47 -15.40
N LEU A 178 1.91 11.02 -15.42
CA LEU A 178 2.25 9.60 -15.35
C LEU A 178 1.91 9.01 -13.98
N ASN A 179 2.28 9.68 -12.88
CA ASN A 179 1.89 9.26 -11.54
C ASN A 179 0.35 9.32 -11.33
N LEU A 180 -0.33 10.31 -11.92
CA LEU A 180 -1.79 10.37 -11.88
C LEU A 180 -2.46 9.17 -12.57
N LEU A 181 -1.90 8.72 -13.70
CA LEU A 181 -2.38 7.52 -14.39
C LEU A 181 -2.15 6.26 -13.57
N SER A 182 -0.98 6.17 -12.92
CA SER A 182 -0.63 5.08 -12.02
C SER A 182 -1.53 5.03 -10.80
N ALA A 183 -1.65 6.12 -10.06
CA ALA A 183 -2.52 6.24 -8.90
C ALA A 183 -4.00 5.98 -9.22
N GLY A 184 -4.44 6.29 -10.44
CA GLY A 184 -5.77 5.99 -10.95
C GLY A 184 -6.08 4.49 -11.02
N ALA A 185 -5.05 3.63 -11.07
CA ALA A 185 -5.22 2.17 -11.07
C ALA A 185 -5.85 1.67 -9.75
N SER A 186 -5.72 2.41 -8.66
CA SER A 186 -6.38 2.10 -7.38
C SER A 186 -7.91 2.05 -7.51
N ALA A 187 -8.50 3.01 -8.21
CA ALA A 187 -9.95 2.99 -8.48
C ALA A 187 -10.36 1.76 -9.31
N LEU A 188 -9.56 1.39 -10.32
CA LEU A 188 -9.80 0.19 -11.13
C LEU A 188 -9.69 -1.09 -10.29
N GLY A 189 -8.68 -1.17 -9.42
CA GLY A 189 -8.50 -2.28 -8.49
C GLY A 189 -9.69 -2.46 -7.56
N ALA A 190 -10.20 -1.35 -7.01
CA ALA A 190 -11.39 -1.37 -6.16
C ALA A 190 -12.64 -1.89 -6.90
N VAL A 191 -12.87 -1.42 -8.13
CA VAL A 191 -14.01 -1.87 -8.95
C VAL A 191 -13.89 -3.36 -9.24
N VAL A 192 -12.73 -3.81 -9.74
CA VAL A 192 -12.51 -5.21 -10.08
C VAL A 192 -12.66 -6.12 -8.87
N ALA A 193 -12.03 -5.77 -7.75
CA ALA A 193 -12.11 -6.57 -6.52
C ALA A 193 -13.51 -6.61 -5.95
N TYR A 194 -14.22 -5.47 -5.94
CA TYR A 194 -15.60 -5.44 -5.45
C TYR A 194 -16.47 -6.45 -6.17
N PHE A 195 -16.52 -6.42 -7.50
CA PHE A 195 -17.36 -7.34 -8.27
C PHE A 195 -16.86 -8.78 -8.23
N ALA A 196 -15.55 -9.01 -8.26
CA ALA A 196 -14.98 -10.36 -8.18
C ALA A 196 -15.27 -11.02 -6.82
N LEU A 197 -15.12 -10.28 -5.71
CA LEU A 197 -15.35 -10.80 -4.35
C LEU A 197 -16.84 -10.84 -3.98
N ASP A 198 -17.68 -10.06 -4.62
CA ASP A 198 -19.14 -10.20 -4.54
C ASP A 198 -19.60 -11.48 -5.24
N PHE A 199 -19.03 -11.79 -6.41
CA PHE A 199 -19.31 -13.02 -7.16
C PHE A 199 -18.81 -14.29 -6.45
N VAL A 200 -17.66 -14.23 -5.76
CA VAL A 200 -17.06 -15.36 -5.04
C VAL A 200 -16.72 -14.97 -3.59
N PRO A 201 -17.70 -14.81 -2.69
CA PRO A 201 -17.49 -14.30 -1.33
C PRO A 201 -16.53 -15.16 -0.48
N LEU A 202 -16.44 -16.47 -0.79
CA LEU A 202 -15.54 -17.40 -0.10
C LEU A 202 -14.07 -17.03 -0.22
N PHE A 203 -13.68 -16.30 -1.27
CA PHE A 203 -12.30 -15.87 -1.48
C PHE A 203 -11.91 -14.61 -0.69
N ARG A 204 -12.88 -13.85 -0.18
CA ARG A 204 -12.62 -12.57 0.54
C ARG A 204 -11.62 -12.73 1.71
N PRO A 205 -11.78 -13.66 2.65
CA PRO A 205 -10.83 -13.80 3.75
C PRO A 205 -9.43 -14.24 3.28
N TYR A 206 -9.33 -15.07 2.24
CA TYR A 206 -8.03 -15.41 1.65
C TYR A 206 -7.36 -14.20 1.00
N PHE A 207 -8.15 -13.37 0.31
CA PHE A 207 -7.66 -12.14 -0.29
C PHE A 207 -7.16 -11.15 0.78
N LEU A 208 -7.89 -11.01 1.91
CA LEU A 208 -7.45 -10.19 3.04
C LEU A 208 -6.15 -10.72 3.67
N ALA A 209 -5.99 -12.05 3.82
CA ALA A 209 -4.74 -12.62 4.31
C ALA A 209 -3.56 -12.36 3.37
N LEU A 210 -3.78 -12.40 2.04
CA LEU A 210 -2.77 -11.99 1.04
C LEU A 210 -2.47 -10.50 1.12
N ALA A 211 -3.48 -9.66 1.36
CA ALA A 211 -3.31 -8.24 1.57
C ALA A 211 -2.45 -7.92 2.80
N ALA A 212 -2.70 -8.62 3.93
CA ALA A 212 -1.84 -8.52 5.11
C ALA A 212 -0.39 -8.93 4.80
N ALA A 213 -0.19 -9.98 3.98
CA ALA A 213 1.14 -10.38 3.52
C ALA A 213 1.84 -9.29 2.71
N SER A 214 1.12 -8.63 1.80
CA SER A 214 1.63 -7.49 1.02
C SER A 214 2.11 -6.37 1.93
N PHE A 215 1.25 -5.91 2.83
CA PHE A 215 1.56 -4.81 3.74
C PHE A 215 2.71 -5.13 4.69
N LEU A 216 2.76 -6.36 5.23
CA LEU A 216 3.89 -6.82 6.04
C LEU A 216 5.17 -6.86 5.21
N TYR A 217 5.10 -7.33 3.97
CA TYR A 217 6.25 -7.40 3.08
C TYR A 217 6.79 -5.99 2.78
N VAL A 218 5.95 -5.08 2.35
CA VAL A 218 6.33 -3.67 2.08
C VAL A 218 6.92 -3.02 3.34
N ALA A 219 6.27 -3.16 4.50
CA ALA A 219 6.79 -2.58 5.74
C ALA A 219 8.17 -3.13 6.12
N MET A 220 8.35 -4.46 6.07
CA MET A 220 9.53 -5.14 6.61
C MET A 220 10.67 -5.26 5.61
N ALA A 221 10.39 -5.50 4.34
CA ALA A 221 11.42 -5.73 3.32
C ALA A 221 11.85 -4.44 2.61
N ASP A 222 10.95 -3.47 2.46
CA ASP A 222 11.22 -2.23 1.73
C ASP A 222 11.44 -1.03 2.68
N LEU A 223 10.45 -0.69 3.51
CA LEU A 223 10.48 0.56 4.29
C LEU A 223 11.44 0.52 5.48
N ILE A 224 11.41 -0.54 6.31
CA ILE A 224 12.25 -0.64 7.52
C ILE A 224 13.74 -0.61 7.20
N PRO A 225 14.28 -1.32 6.19
CA PRO A 225 15.70 -1.25 5.85
C PRO A 225 16.15 0.17 5.47
N GLY A 226 15.27 0.97 4.86
CA GLY A 226 15.51 2.38 4.59
C GLY A 226 15.72 3.23 5.84
N LEU A 227 14.96 2.96 6.91
CA LEU A 227 15.07 3.65 8.19
C LEU A 227 16.36 3.32 8.96
N HIS A 228 16.93 2.11 8.79
CA HIS A 228 18.15 1.68 9.46
C HIS A 228 19.45 2.24 8.87
N ARG A 229 19.43 2.85 7.70
CA ARG A 229 20.63 3.44 7.05
C ARG A 229 21.10 4.73 7.70
N GLY A 230 20.37 5.26 8.70
CA GLY A 230 20.74 6.45 9.49
C GLY A 230 21.56 6.13 10.73
N ARG A 231 22.20 7.17 11.35
CA ARG A 231 22.88 7.04 12.65
C ARG A 231 21.81 6.98 13.75
N THR A 232 22.07 6.13 14.77
CA THR A 232 21.29 6.11 16.02
C THR A 232 21.52 7.42 16.79
N ASP A 233 20.56 8.32 16.73
CA ASP A 233 20.55 9.63 17.39
C ASP A 233 19.13 10.00 17.86
N ALA A 234 18.89 11.27 18.17
CA ALA A 234 17.56 11.79 18.54
C ALA A 234 16.46 11.48 17.48
N ASN A 235 16.81 11.15 16.24
CA ASN A 235 15.86 10.75 15.22
C ASN A 235 15.28 9.35 15.49
N SER A 236 16.03 8.45 16.16
CA SER A 236 15.55 7.09 16.48
C SER A 236 14.34 7.12 17.42
N LEU A 237 14.33 7.96 18.45
CA LEU A 237 13.17 8.10 19.32
C LEU A 237 11.95 8.62 18.57
N ARG A 238 12.15 9.60 17.67
CA ARG A 238 11.07 10.14 16.85
C ARG A 238 10.51 9.09 15.89
N GLN A 239 11.38 8.28 15.26
CA GLN A 239 10.95 7.15 14.42
C GLN A 239 10.08 6.18 15.22
N ILE A 240 10.50 5.77 16.41
CA ILE A 240 9.71 4.88 17.27
C ILE A 240 8.35 5.50 17.62
N LEU A 241 8.31 6.78 17.97
CA LEU A 241 7.05 7.48 18.27
C LEU A 241 6.12 7.56 17.07
N LEU A 242 6.66 7.79 15.87
CA LEU A 242 5.87 7.84 14.63
C LEU A 242 5.37 6.45 14.22
N ILE A 243 6.19 5.40 14.38
CA ILE A 243 5.75 4.01 14.18
C ILE A 243 4.61 3.70 15.18
N ALA A 244 4.78 4.03 16.46
CA ALA A 244 3.73 3.84 17.46
C ALA A 244 2.46 4.63 17.14
N ALA A 245 2.58 5.86 16.61
CA ALA A 245 1.43 6.65 16.17
C ALA A 245 0.73 6.01 14.96
N GLY A 246 1.49 5.45 14.01
CA GLY A 246 0.94 4.70 12.88
C GLY A 246 0.16 3.45 13.34
N VAL A 247 0.74 2.66 14.25
CA VAL A 247 0.01 1.54 14.89
C VAL A 247 -1.23 2.03 15.62
N GLY A 248 -1.11 3.11 16.39
CA GLY A 248 -2.21 3.71 17.15
C GLY A 248 -3.36 4.19 16.26
N SER A 249 -3.07 4.67 15.05
CA SER A 249 -4.12 5.10 14.10
C SER A 249 -5.04 3.94 13.69
N THR A 250 -4.52 2.71 13.61
CA THR A 250 -5.36 1.53 13.37
C THR A 250 -6.31 1.27 14.53
N LEU A 251 -5.84 1.39 15.78
CA LEU A 251 -6.65 1.10 16.95
C LEU A 251 -7.87 2.03 17.08
N VAL A 252 -7.79 3.26 16.58
CA VAL A 252 -8.92 4.22 16.59
C VAL A 252 -10.13 3.70 15.80
N PHE A 253 -9.91 2.86 14.79
CA PHE A 253 -10.98 2.35 13.92
C PHE A 253 -11.40 0.91 14.24
N VAL A 254 -10.56 0.16 14.98
CA VAL A 254 -10.76 -1.28 15.22
C VAL A 254 -11.23 -1.56 16.65
N LEU A 255 -10.88 -0.70 17.62
CA LEU A 255 -11.39 -0.76 19.01
C LEU A 255 -12.57 0.18 19.23
#